data_31658d8dcf763af3ffee1b36e69505ce
#
_entry.id   31658d8dcf763af3ffee1b36e69505ce
#
_cell.length_a   1.000
_cell.length_b   1.000
_cell.length_c   1.000
_cell.angle_alpha   90.00
_cell.angle_beta   90.00
_cell.angle_gamma   90.00
#
_symmetry.space_group_name_H-M   'P 1'
#
loop_
_entity.id
_entity.type
_entity.pdbx_description
1 polymer ?
#
loop_
_entity_poly.entity_id
_entity_poly.type
_entity_poly.pdbx_seq_one_letter_code
_entity_poly.pdbx_strand_id
1 'polypeptide(L)'
;PQHRTKIIPSFGRQKMAQAHTWNNLQYFPGGKKPIPGGLRGVNVNTNYYKDELSTLLEISPADPGAWHENAEFSEAYARHMTSEFINDKGIWECPAGKDNHLWDCAVLCLCAHDIMGMMFWPKGDGGQRTEDGRQQKRGVRSAGINGEKWLERRKNFIKR
;
A
#
# COMPACT_ATOMS: atom_id res chain seq x y z
N PRO A 1 -12.93 23.92 -11.94
CA PRO A 1 -13.02 23.29 -10.63
C PRO A 1 -11.62 23.15 -10.05
N GLN A 2 -11.35 23.89 -8.96
CA GLN A 2 -10.07 23.74 -8.24
C GLN A 2 -10.08 22.34 -7.58
N HIS A 3 -9.22 21.45 -8.04
CA HIS A 3 -8.96 20.19 -7.34
C HIS A 3 -8.27 20.52 -6.00
N ARG A 4 -9.03 20.48 -4.92
CA ARG A 4 -8.45 20.62 -3.57
C ARG A 4 -7.74 19.31 -3.23
N THR A 5 -6.42 19.34 -3.25
CA THR A 5 -5.60 18.23 -2.73
C THR A 5 -5.88 18.07 -1.25
N LYS A 6 -6.34 16.87 -0.84
CA LYS A 6 -6.58 16.56 0.56
C LYS A 6 -5.35 15.87 1.13
N ILE A 7 -4.72 16.49 2.10
CA ILE A 7 -3.56 15.92 2.82
C ILE A 7 -4.05 15.39 4.16
N ILE A 8 -3.74 14.13 4.46
CA ILE A 8 -4.09 13.47 5.72
C ILE A 8 -2.80 13.00 6.37
N PRO A 9 -2.37 13.60 7.49
CA PRO A 9 -1.23 13.08 8.24
C PRO A 9 -1.54 11.68 8.77
N SER A 10 -0.60 10.77 8.60
CA SER A 10 -0.72 9.39 9.06
C SER A 10 0.35 9.06 10.10
N PHE A 11 -0.03 8.26 11.10
CA PHE A 11 0.84 7.83 12.19
C PHE A 11 0.79 6.31 12.29
N GLY A 12 1.91 5.65 11.99
CA GLY A 12 2.04 4.20 12.10
C GLY A 12 1.95 3.73 13.56
N ARG A 13 1.20 2.67 13.79
CA ARG A 13 1.07 1.95 15.07
C ARG A 13 1.15 0.46 14.82
N GLN A 14 1.99 -0.25 15.55
CA GLN A 14 2.13 -1.70 15.40
C GLN A 14 1.02 -2.51 16.10
N LYS A 15 0.38 -1.93 17.12
CA LYS A 15 -0.65 -2.62 17.91
C LYS A 15 -1.88 -1.73 18.03
N MET A 16 -2.92 -2.10 17.34
CA MET A 16 -4.23 -1.46 17.38
C MET A 16 -5.32 -2.53 17.26
N ALA A 17 -6.49 -2.28 17.85
CA ALA A 17 -7.65 -3.17 17.73
C ALA A 17 -8.36 -3.00 16.37
N GLN A 18 -8.16 -1.87 15.69
CA GLN A 18 -8.77 -1.53 14.41
C GLN A 18 -7.68 -1.32 13.34
N ALA A 19 -8.02 -1.51 12.08
CA ALA A 19 -7.13 -1.26 10.96
C ALA A 19 -6.64 0.20 10.92
N HIS A 20 -7.55 1.14 11.15
CA HIS A 20 -7.21 2.55 11.30
C HIS A 20 -8.19 3.26 12.24
N THR A 21 -7.75 4.40 12.81
CA THR A 21 -8.61 5.28 13.63
C THR A 21 -8.30 6.74 13.33
N TRP A 22 -9.34 7.58 13.34
CA TRP A 22 -9.17 9.01 13.16
C TRP A 22 -8.71 9.67 14.44
N ASN A 23 -7.83 10.67 14.29
CA ASN A 23 -7.27 11.47 15.36
C ASN A 23 -7.40 12.96 15.03
N ASN A 24 -7.75 13.78 16.02
CA ASN A 24 -7.80 15.23 15.90
C ASN A 24 -6.57 15.84 16.56
N LEU A 25 -5.68 16.39 15.75
CA LEU A 25 -4.46 17.05 16.19
C LEU A 25 -4.78 18.52 16.49
N GLN A 26 -4.67 18.90 17.74
CA GLN A 26 -4.87 20.31 18.17
C GLN A 26 -3.55 21.07 18.27
N TYR A 27 -2.44 20.38 18.42
CA TYR A 27 -1.10 20.95 18.59
C TYR A 27 -0.12 20.35 17.61
N PHE A 28 0.90 21.11 17.23
CA PHE A 28 2.01 20.58 16.45
C PHE A 28 2.78 19.53 17.25
N PRO A 29 3.30 18.45 16.59
CA PRO A 29 4.07 17.42 17.27
C PRO A 29 5.26 17.99 18.05
N GLY A 30 5.39 17.55 19.30
CA GLY A 30 6.50 17.98 20.18
C GLY A 30 6.36 19.39 20.77
N GLY A 31 5.25 20.10 20.54
CA GLY A 31 5.05 21.46 21.00
C GLY A 31 3.66 21.75 21.59
N LYS A 32 3.56 22.92 22.26
CA LYS A 32 2.28 23.47 22.75
C LYS A 32 1.68 24.49 21.78
N LYS A 33 2.28 24.66 20.61
CA LYS A 33 1.79 25.60 19.59
C LYS A 33 0.50 25.02 18.98
N PRO A 34 -0.64 25.72 19.06
CA PRO A 34 -1.88 25.21 18.50
C PRO A 34 -1.87 25.21 16.97
N ILE A 35 -2.54 24.20 16.38
CA ILE A 35 -2.80 24.15 14.93
C ILE A 35 -4.12 24.92 14.70
N PRO A 36 -4.11 26.02 13.92
CA PRO A 36 -5.32 26.79 13.64
C PRO A 36 -6.39 25.90 12.98
N GLY A 37 -7.59 25.83 13.59
CA GLY A 37 -8.69 24.97 13.12
C GLY A 37 -8.51 23.48 13.38
N GLY A 38 -7.40 23.08 14.01
CA GLY A 38 -7.06 21.66 14.19
C GLY A 38 -6.69 20.96 12.88
N LEU A 39 -6.20 19.75 12.98
CA LEU A 39 -5.88 18.90 11.84
C LEU A 39 -6.38 17.47 12.09
N ARG A 40 -7.15 16.94 11.15
CA ARG A 40 -7.60 15.56 11.20
C ARG A 40 -6.53 14.64 10.63
N GLY A 41 -5.99 13.75 11.46
CA GLY A 41 -5.03 12.72 11.06
C GLY A 41 -5.59 11.32 11.22
N VAL A 42 -4.83 10.33 10.84
CA VAL A 42 -5.17 8.91 10.95
C VAL A 42 -4.06 8.14 11.64
N ASN A 43 -4.41 7.32 12.64
CA ASN A 43 -3.52 6.27 13.14
C ASN A 43 -3.74 5.03 12.28
N VAL A 44 -2.66 4.44 11.79
CA VAL A 44 -2.66 3.30 10.87
C VAL A 44 -2.06 2.10 11.60
N ASN A 45 -2.80 1.00 11.67
CA ASN A 45 -2.27 -0.27 12.13
C ASN A 45 -1.35 -0.84 11.05
N THR A 46 -0.07 -0.56 11.16
CA THR A 46 0.90 -0.98 10.14
C THR A 46 1.03 -2.49 10.04
N ASN A 47 0.88 -3.21 11.15
CA ASN A 47 0.94 -4.67 11.15
C ASN A 47 -0.22 -5.27 10.34
N TYR A 48 -1.45 -4.79 10.58
CA TYR A 48 -2.64 -5.22 9.86
C TYR A 48 -2.49 -5.02 8.34
N TYR A 49 -2.12 -3.83 7.90
CA TYR A 49 -1.99 -3.57 6.46
C TYR A 49 -0.78 -4.26 5.81
N LYS A 50 0.26 -4.57 6.58
CA LYS A 50 1.37 -5.41 6.10
C LYS A 50 0.94 -6.86 5.89
N ASP A 51 0.12 -7.41 6.77
CA ASP A 51 -0.49 -8.73 6.61
C ASP A 51 -1.39 -8.78 5.38
N GLU A 52 -2.26 -7.77 5.20
CA GLU A 52 -3.11 -7.64 4.02
C GLU A 52 -2.29 -7.56 2.72
N LEU A 53 -1.31 -6.65 2.66
CA LEU A 53 -0.45 -6.51 1.49
C LEU A 53 0.28 -7.82 1.16
N SER A 54 0.79 -8.50 2.20
CA SER A 54 1.43 -9.80 2.07
C SER A 54 0.49 -10.82 1.43
N THR A 55 -0.75 -10.86 1.89
CA THR A 55 -1.79 -11.75 1.35
C THR A 55 -2.11 -11.43 -0.11
N LEU A 56 -2.28 -10.15 -0.46
CA LEU A 56 -2.57 -9.72 -1.84
C LEU A 56 -1.42 -10.07 -2.82
N LEU A 57 -0.19 -10.03 -2.34
CA LEU A 57 1.00 -10.41 -3.10
C LEU A 57 1.11 -11.94 -3.32
N GLU A 58 0.42 -12.75 -2.52
CA GLU A 58 0.39 -14.22 -2.67
C GLU A 58 -0.66 -14.70 -3.65
N ILE A 59 -1.65 -13.86 -3.95
CA ILE A 59 -2.69 -14.18 -4.94
C ILE A 59 -2.04 -14.26 -6.34
N SER A 60 -2.45 -15.26 -7.12
CA SER A 60 -1.99 -15.38 -8.51
C SER A 60 -2.34 -14.12 -9.30
N PRO A 61 -1.42 -13.57 -10.12
CA PRO A 61 -1.68 -12.35 -10.90
C PRO A 61 -2.88 -12.44 -11.85
N ALA A 62 -3.35 -13.66 -12.17
CA ALA A 62 -4.52 -13.90 -13.00
C ALA A 62 -5.83 -13.84 -12.19
N ASP A 63 -5.75 -13.94 -10.87
CA ASP A 63 -6.91 -14.02 -10.00
C ASP A 63 -7.38 -12.64 -9.53
N PRO A 64 -8.68 -12.45 -9.30
CA PRO A 64 -9.21 -11.19 -8.77
C PRO A 64 -8.62 -10.87 -7.39
N GLY A 65 -8.26 -9.63 -7.19
CA GLY A 65 -7.74 -9.13 -5.91
C GLY A 65 -6.21 -9.22 -5.76
N ALA A 66 -5.50 -9.78 -6.75
CA ALA A 66 -4.03 -9.79 -6.72
C ALA A 66 -3.47 -8.35 -6.71
N TRP A 67 -2.38 -8.16 -5.99
CA TRP A 67 -1.60 -6.94 -6.07
C TRP A 67 -0.81 -6.90 -7.38
N HIS A 68 -0.94 -5.82 -8.12
CA HIS A 68 -0.24 -5.63 -9.39
C HIS A 68 0.78 -4.52 -9.28
N GLU A 69 1.97 -4.79 -9.78
CA GLU A 69 3.05 -3.83 -9.89
C GLU A 69 3.29 -3.44 -11.34
N ASN A 70 3.98 -2.32 -11.55
CA ASN A 70 4.43 -1.94 -12.89
C ASN A 70 5.40 -3.00 -13.41
N ALA A 71 5.23 -3.41 -14.66
CA ALA A 71 6.09 -4.38 -15.34
C ALA A 71 7.58 -4.01 -15.36
N GLU A 72 7.88 -2.73 -15.29
CA GLU A 72 9.23 -2.17 -15.37
C GLU A 72 9.80 -1.77 -13.98
N PHE A 73 9.32 -2.38 -12.89
CA PHE A 73 9.86 -2.06 -11.57
C PHE A 73 11.33 -2.48 -11.44
N SER A 74 12.11 -1.67 -10.72
CA SER A 74 13.54 -1.89 -10.53
C SER A 74 13.83 -2.99 -9.50
N GLU A 75 15.05 -3.55 -9.55
CA GLU A 75 15.52 -4.48 -8.52
C GLU A 75 15.57 -3.80 -7.13
N ALA A 76 15.87 -2.50 -7.08
CA ALA A 76 15.82 -1.72 -5.86
C ALA A 76 14.40 -1.70 -5.26
N TYR A 77 13.37 -1.51 -6.09
CA TYR A 77 11.98 -1.62 -5.66
C TYR A 77 11.68 -3.00 -5.07
N ALA A 78 12.05 -4.06 -5.77
CA ALA A 78 11.84 -5.43 -5.28
C ALA A 78 12.53 -5.68 -3.93
N ARG A 79 13.73 -5.11 -3.72
CA ARG A 79 14.43 -5.20 -2.43
C ARG A 79 13.67 -4.53 -1.30
N HIS A 80 13.11 -3.35 -1.52
CA HIS A 80 12.27 -2.67 -0.52
C HIS A 80 11.02 -3.48 -0.18
N MET A 81 10.37 -4.07 -1.20
CA MET A 81 9.14 -4.85 -1.02
C MET A 81 9.36 -6.20 -0.30
N THR A 82 10.60 -6.65 -0.19
CA THR A 82 10.97 -7.95 0.42
C THR A 82 11.92 -7.83 1.60
N SER A 83 12.10 -6.62 2.14
CA SER A 83 13.09 -6.37 3.19
C SER A 83 12.61 -6.74 4.59
N GLU A 84 11.32 -6.77 4.83
CA GLU A 84 10.74 -7.08 6.15
C GLU A 84 10.37 -8.54 6.32
N PHE A 85 10.31 -8.98 7.56
CA PHE A 85 9.86 -10.30 7.97
C PHE A 85 9.00 -10.21 9.23
N ILE A 86 8.25 -11.28 9.53
CA ILE A 86 7.46 -11.39 10.76
C ILE A 86 8.34 -12.06 11.83
N ASN A 87 8.56 -11.36 12.95
CA ASN A 87 9.33 -11.88 14.07
C ASN A 87 8.51 -12.88 14.94
N ASP A 88 9.14 -13.49 15.94
CA ASP A 88 8.50 -14.47 16.84
C ASP A 88 7.29 -13.93 17.63
N LYS A 89 7.13 -12.62 17.68
CA LYS A 89 5.99 -11.93 18.34
C LYS A 89 4.86 -11.64 17.36
N GLY A 90 4.95 -12.08 16.10
CA GLY A 90 3.97 -11.80 15.05
C GLY A 90 3.96 -10.32 14.61
N ILE A 91 5.09 -9.63 14.69
CA ILE A 91 5.23 -8.22 14.33
C ILE A 91 6.19 -8.11 13.16
N TRP A 92 5.82 -7.30 12.17
CA TRP A 92 6.68 -6.98 11.04
C TRP A 92 7.89 -6.17 11.48
N GLU A 93 9.06 -6.58 11.07
CA GLU A 93 10.33 -5.99 11.44
C GLU A 93 11.24 -5.86 10.22
N CYS A 94 11.85 -4.68 10.06
CA CYS A 94 12.87 -4.44 9.05
C CYS A 94 14.25 -4.66 9.68
N PRO A 95 15.11 -5.55 9.13
CA PRO A 95 16.47 -5.72 9.62
C PRO A 95 17.26 -4.42 9.54
N ALA A 96 18.16 -4.23 10.51
CA ALA A 96 19.04 -3.07 10.51
C ALA A 96 19.85 -2.97 9.20
N GLY A 97 19.89 -1.78 8.63
CA GLY A 97 20.60 -1.50 7.37
C GLY A 97 19.86 -1.95 6.11
N LYS A 98 18.59 -2.34 6.21
CA LYS A 98 17.72 -2.58 5.07
C LYS A 98 16.74 -1.43 4.91
N ASP A 99 16.41 -1.13 3.65
CA ASP A 99 15.42 -0.12 3.30
C ASP A 99 14.08 -0.79 3.02
N ASN A 100 13.00 -0.24 3.59
CA ASN A 100 11.61 -0.71 3.43
C ASN A 100 10.65 0.37 2.97
N HIS A 101 11.14 1.55 2.57
CA HIS A 101 10.31 2.73 2.33
C HIS A 101 9.18 2.49 1.32
N LEU A 102 9.44 1.72 0.26
CA LEU A 102 8.42 1.44 -0.76
C LEU A 102 7.38 0.43 -0.26
N TRP A 103 7.78 -0.51 0.61
CA TRP A 103 6.86 -1.36 1.34
C TRP A 103 5.91 -0.55 2.20
N ASP A 104 6.43 0.38 3.00
CA ASP A 104 5.62 1.28 3.81
C ASP A 104 4.72 2.19 2.96
N CYS A 105 5.18 2.65 1.78
CA CYS A 105 4.33 3.37 0.84
C CYS A 105 3.16 2.52 0.34
N ALA A 106 3.38 1.27 -0.03
CA ALA A 106 2.33 0.35 -0.46
C ALA A 106 1.30 0.08 0.66
N VAL A 107 1.77 -0.05 1.90
CA VAL A 107 0.92 -0.14 3.11
C VAL A 107 0.03 1.08 3.26
N LEU A 108 0.58 2.28 3.07
CA LEU A 108 -0.20 3.53 3.11
C LEU A 108 -1.19 3.65 1.94
N CYS A 109 -0.87 3.11 0.77
CA CYS A 109 -1.82 3.02 -0.36
C CYS A 109 -3.02 2.12 -0.01
N LEU A 110 -2.81 0.97 0.62
CA LEU A 110 -3.90 0.11 1.10
C LEU A 110 -4.76 0.81 2.15
N CYS A 111 -4.15 1.48 3.10
CA CYS A 111 -4.86 2.27 4.09
C CYS A 111 -5.70 3.38 3.44
N ALA A 112 -5.15 4.08 2.45
CA ALA A 112 -5.88 5.11 1.71
C ALA A 112 -7.05 4.52 0.92
N HIS A 113 -6.85 3.37 0.26
CA HIS A 113 -7.90 2.61 -0.44
C HIS A 113 -9.07 2.29 0.49
N ASP A 114 -8.77 1.81 1.69
CA ASP A 114 -9.77 1.45 2.70
C ASP A 114 -10.52 2.70 3.22
N ILE A 115 -9.79 3.76 3.60
CA ILE A 115 -10.38 5.03 4.05
C ILE A 115 -11.29 5.67 3.00
N MET A 116 -10.94 5.55 1.74
CA MET A 116 -11.71 6.11 0.62
C MET A 116 -12.88 5.20 0.20
N GLY A 117 -12.98 3.98 0.74
CA GLY A 117 -13.98 3.00 0.37
C GLY A 117 -13.90 2.61 -1.11
N MET A 118 -12.70 2.56 -1.68
CA MET A 118 -12.50 2.33 -3.11
C MET A 118 -13.03 0.97 -3.58
N MET A 119 -13.12 -0.01 -2.68
CA MET A 119 -13.74 -1.31 -2.96
C MET A 119 -15.21 -1.21 -3.38
N PHE A 120 -15.89 -0.12 -3.00
CA PHE A 120 -17.29 0.15 -3.36
C PHE A 120 -17.43 1.05 -4.59
N TRP A 121 -16.33 1.49 -5.19
CA TRP A 121 -16.39 2.31 -6.38
C TRP A 121 -16.91 1.48 -7.58
N PRO A 122 -17.70 2.08 -8.46
CA PRO A 122 -18.12 1.40 -9.68
C PRO A 122 -16.88 0.94 -10.44
N LYS A 123 -16.84 -0.34 -10.79
CA LYS A 123 -15.80 -0.84 -11.68
C LYS A 123 -15.96 -0.12 -13.02
N GLY A 124 -14.97 0.70 -13.38
CA GLY A 124 -14.87 1.27 -14.72
C GLY A 124 -14.83 0.14 -15.74
N ASP A 125 -15.40 0.36 -16.88
CA ASP A 125 -15.41 -0.58 -18.01
C ASP A 125 -14.02 -0.78 -18.65
N GLY A 126 -12.93 -0.38 -17.95
CA GLY A 126 -11.53 -0.57 -18.36
C GLY A 126 -11.14 0.13 -19.67
N GLY A 127 -12.04 0.92 -20.24
CA GLY A 127 -11.78 1.67 -21.46
C GLY A 127 -11.04 2.98 -21.15
N GLN A 128 -9.80 3.11 -21.59
CA GLN A 128 -9.16 4.42 -21.69
C GLN A 128 -9.96 5.26 -22.69
N ARG A 129 -10.55 6.37 -22.21
CA ARG A 129 -11.06 7.41 -23.11
C ARG A 129 -9.85 8.02 -23.82
N THR A 130 -9.76 7.80 -25.13
CA THR A 130 -8.91 8.60 -26.00
C THR A 130 -9.53 9.99 -26.14
N GLU A 131 -8.72 11.03 -26.36
CA GLU A 131 -9.19 12.43 -26.48
C GLU A 131 -10.24 12.63 -27.59
N ASP A 132 -10.35 11.70 -28.52
CA ASP A 132 -11.29 11.67 -29.64
C ASP A 132 -12.55 10.82 -29.42
N GLY A 133 -12.76 10.32 -28.18
CA GLY A 133 -14.01 9.64 -27.81
C GLY A 133 -14.16 8.22 -28.36
N ARG A 134 -13.17 7.65 -29.03
CA ARG A 134 -13.18 6.26 -29.50
C ARG A 134 -12.62 5.32 -28.43
N GLN A 135 -13.41 4.33 -28.03
CA GLN A 135 -12.97 3.26 -27.14
C GLN A 135 -12.00 2.33 -27.86
N GLN A 136 -10.73 2.41 -27.51
CA GLN A 136 -9.75 1.42 -27.96
C GLN A 136 -9.72 0.27 -26.95
N LYS A 137 -10.30 -0.88 -27.28
CA LYS A 137 -10.12 -2.12 -26.53
C LYS A 137 -8.65 -2.53 -26.63
N ARG A 138 -7.83 -2.13 -25.68
CA ARG A 138 -6.50 -2.72 -25.50
C ARG A 138 -6.70 -4.09 -24.85
N GLY A 139 -6.43 -5.12 -25.64
CA GLY A 139 -6.16 -6.44 -25.07
C GLY A 139 -5.00 -6.29 -24.09
N VAL A 140 -5.26 -6.58 -22.81
CA VAL A 140 -4.22 -6.70 -21.79
C VAL A 140 -3.32 -7.85 -22.21
N ARG A 141 -2.24 -7.54 -22.91
CA ARG A 141 -1.11 -8.47 -22.99
C ARG A 141 -0.47 -8.40 -21.60
N SER A 142 -0.81 -9.36 -20.77
CA SER A 142 -0.02 -9.67 -19.57
C SER A 142 1.39 -10.01 -20.08
N ALA A 143 2.28 -9.04 -20.06
CA ALA A 143 3.70 -9.33 -20.16
C ALA A 143 4.01 -10.17 -18.93
N GLY A 144 4.17 -11.47 -19.12
CA GLY A 144 4.50 -12.42 -18.06
C GLY A 144 5.83 -12.00 -17.43
N ILE A 145 5.70 -11.20 -16.39
CA ILE A 145 6.82 -11.00 -15.49
C ILE A 145 6.96 -12.31 -14.75
N ASN A 146 8.20 -12.75 -14.63
CA ASN A 146 8.64 -13.90 -13.85
C ASN A 146 8.22 -13.74 -12.36
N GLY A 147 6.92 -13.65 -12.10
CA GLY A 147 6.30 -13.67 -10.77
C GLY A 147 6.72 -14.92 -10.00
N GLU A 148 6.99 -16.03 -10.71
CA GLU A 148 7.56 -17.25 -10.14
C GLU A 148 8.92 -17.02 -9.47
N LYS A 149 9.83 -16.29 -10.10
CA LYS A 149 11.13 -15.95 -9.49
C LYS A 149 11.00 -15.08 -8.25
N TRP A 150 10.02 -14.18 -8.23
CA TRP A 150 9.75 -13.34 -7.07
C TRP A 150 9.13 -14.14 -5.93
N LEU A 151 8.14 -15.00 -6.23
CA LEU A 151 7.52 -15.91 -5.27
C LEU A 151 8.50 -16.95 -4.72
N GLU A 152 9.41 -17.49 -5.55
CA GLU A 152 10.47 -18.40 -5.08
C GLU A 152 11.46 -17.69 -4.15
N ARG A 153 11.89 -16.47 -4.46
CA ARG A 153 12.74 -15.67 -3.56
C ARG A 153 12.05 -15.44 -2.22
N ARG A 154 10.76 -15.17 -2.19
CA ARG A 154 9.99 -14.98 -0.99
C ARG A 154 9.82 -16.27 -0.17
N LYS A 155 9.47 -17.37 -0.81
CA LYS A 155 9.38 -18.69 -0.15
C LYS A 155 10.70 -19.10 0.51
N ASN A 156 11.83 -18.78 -0.12
CA ASN A 156 13.16 -19.04 0.43
C ASN A 156 13.56 -18.09 1.55
N PHE A 157 12.91 -16.91 1.64
CA PHE A 157 13.16 -15.94 2.70
C PHE A 157 12.37 -16.28 3.99
N ILE A 158 11.14 -16.78 3.84
CA ILE A 158 10.28 -17.19 4.98
C ILE A 158 10.78 -18.48 5.65
N LYS A 159 11.61 -19.29 4.98
CA LYS A 159 12.16 -20.56 5.49
C LYS A 159 13.52 -20.42 6.20
N ARG A 160 14.04 -19.22 6.38
CA ARG A 160 15.27 -18.94 7.15
C ARG A 160 14.95 -18.21 8.44
#